data_2f7e5ea23f6c8fd6518de0b1c7c9e5a4
#
_entry.id   2f7e5ea23f6c8fd6518de0b1c7c9e5a4
#
_cell.length_a   1.000
_cell.length_b   1.000
_cell.length_c   1.000
_cell.angle_alpha   90.00
_cell.angle_beta   90.00
_cell.angle_gamma   90.00
#
_symmetry.space_group_name_H-M   'P 1'
#
loop_
_entity.id
_entity.type
_entity.pdbx_description
1 polymer ?
#
loop_
_entity_poly.entity_id
_entity_poly.type
_entity_poly.pdbx_seq_one_letter_code
_entity_poly.pdbx_strand_id
1 'polypeptide(L)'
;FEGMLTAVFEAYSRRSFPDLLMREGDVLPLFCEETFQVYTDQEKADRVWAALVKKQSTMALTRLTMCWLSELPDVGMLLFRYIRKTIDAPVSIELNFADEDVLALTKLWKKVANEQTRILQFLRFQKAQDGTYFAAMEPLYNVLPLAVNHFSNRFRDQRWLIYDLKRSYGYYYDLRDVTEVRFEEKAEHLVTGMLDKSLMAEDEELFQRMWKTYFQSTTI
;
A
#
# COMPACT_ATOMS: atom_id res chain seq x y z
N PHE A 1 -7.86 -1.83 6.97
CA PHE A 1 -8.17 -0.42 7.26
C PHE A 1 -9.48 -0.29 8.03
N GLU A 2 -10.50 -1.04 7.65
CA GLU A 2 -11.85 -1.04 8.25
C GLU A 2 -11.82 -1.37 9.75
N GLY A 3 -10.95 -2.30 10.18
CA GLY A 3 -10.75 -2.61 11.60
C GLY A 3 -10.25 -1.41 12.41
N MET A 4 -9.36 -0.60 11.84
CA MET A 4 -8.89 0.63 12.48
C MET A 4 -10.02 1.67 12.57
N LEU A 5 -10.84 1.84 11.52
CA LEU A 5 -12.01 2.70 11.57
C LEU A 5 -13.04 2.19 12.61
N THR A 6 -13.24 0.87 12.71
CA THR A 6 -14.06 0.26 13.75
C THR A 6 -13.53 0.59 15.15
N ALA A 7 -12.21 0.55 15.36
CA ALA A 7 -11.60 0.92 16.63
C ALA A 7 -11.85 2.39 17.01
N VAL A 8 -11.84 3.29 16.03
CA VAL A 8 -12.23 4.69 16.24
C VAL A 8 -13.68 4.76 16.71
N PHE A 9 -14.60 4.07 16.03
CA PHE A 9 -16.02 4.04 16.43
C PHE A 9 -16.19 3.54 17.86
N GLU A 10 -15.55 2.42 18.20
CA GLU A 10 -15.64 1.83 19.54
C GLU A 10 -15.09 2.77 20.62
N ALA A 11 -14.00 3.48 20.35
CA ALA A 11 -13.43 4.45 21.27
C ALA A 11 -14.41 5.58 21.61
N TYR A 12 -15.13 6.10 20.60
CA TYR A 12 -16.17 7.11 20.82
C TYR A 12 -17.39 6.53 21.53
N SER A 13 -17.83 5.34 21.18
CA SER A 13 -18.98 4.67 21.81
C SER A 13 -18.76 4.43 23.30
N ARG A 14 -17.54 4.03 23.67
CA ARG A 14 -17.14 3.75 25.04
C ARG A 14 -16.69 4.99 25.81
N ARG A 15 -16.43 6.10 25.09
CA ARG A 15 -15.78 7.31 25.64
C ARG A 15 -14.41 7.02 26.26
N SER A 16 -13.73 6.02 25.74
CA SER A 16 -12.40 5.59 26.16
C SER A 16 -11.48 5.55 24.96
N PHE A 17 -10.40 6.33 24.98
CA PHE A 17 -9.48 6.45 23.86
C PHE A 17 -8.18 5.72 24.20
N PRO A 18 -7.71 4.84 23.31
CA PRO A 18 -6.52 4.04 23.56
C PRO A 18 -5.24 4.88 23.45
N ASP A 19 -4.26 4.55 24.28
CA ASP A 19 -2.89 5.06 24.16
C ASP A 19 -2.07 4.26 23.13
N LEU A 20 -2.49 3.01 22.86
CA LEU A 20 -1.84 2.12 21.93
C LEU A 20 -2.87 1.31 21.13
N LEU A 21 -2.67 1.22 19.82
CA LEU A 21 -3.36 0.26 18.94
C LEU A 21 -2.40 -0.86 18.60
N MET A 22 -2.85 -2.08 18.80
CA MET A 22 -2.09 -3.30 18.54
C MET A 22 -2.76 -4.11 17.44
N ARG A 23 -1.96 -4.87 16.71
CA ARG A 23 -2.46 -5.86 15.75
C ARG A 23 -2.66 -7.19 16.46
N GLU A 24 -3.49 -8.03 15.89
CA GLU A 24 -3.60 -9.41 16.33
C GLU A 24 -2.23 -10.09 16.25
N GLY A 25 -1.83 -10.74 17.35
CA GLY A 25 -0.53 -11.38 17.49
C GLY A 25 0.60 -10.50 18.07
N ASP A 26 0.38 -9.19 18.24
CA ASP A 26 1.34 -8.33 18.94
C ASP A 26 1.44 -8.69 20.42
N VAL A 27 2.65 -8.56 20.99
CA VAL A 27 2.89 -8.83 22.39
C VAL A 27 2.39 -7.66 23.23
N LEU A 28 1.53 -7.98 24.23
CA LEU A 28 1.02 -6.98 25.14
C LEU A 28 2.14 -6.32 25.95
N PRO A 29 2.08 -5.00 26.18
CA PRO A 29 2.99 -4.31 27.08
C PRO A 29 2.93 -4.89 28.50
N LEU A 30 4.07 -4.88 29.22
CA LEU A 30 4.15 -5.41 30.58
C LEU A 30 3.22 -4.66 31.56
N PHE A 31 2.95 -3.38 31.30
CA PHE A 31 2.06 -2.54 32.07
C PHE A 31 0.89 -2.14 31.18
N CYS A 32 -0.22 -2.85 31.28
CA CYS A 32 -1.45 -2.58 30.58
C CYS A 32 -2.60 -2.66 31.59
N GLU A 33 -3.30 -1.54 31.77
CA GLU A 33 -4.42 -1.48 32.73
C GLU A 33 -5.67 -2.16 32.19
N GLU A 34 -5.94 -1.96 30.88
CA GLU A 34 -7.14 -2.49 30.23
C GLU A 34 -6.89 -2.70 28.75
N THR A 35 -7.43 -3.79 28.19
CA THR A 35 -7.37 -4.09 26.76
C THR A 35 -8.77 -4.35 26.23
N PHE A 36 -9.06 -3.77 25.04
CA PHE A 36 -10.29 -4.05 24.31
C PHE A 36 -9.96 -4.69 22.98
N GLN A 37 -10.49 -5.87 22.75
CA GLN A 37 -10.44 -6.49 21.45
C GLN A 37 -11.55 -5.91 20.57
N VAL A 38 -11.17 -5.45 19.36
CA VAL A 38 -12.08 -4.88 18.39
C VAL A 38 -12.14 -5.79 17.16
N TYR A 39 -13.33 -6.26 16.84
CA TYR A 39 -13.60 -7.00 15.62
C TYR A 39 -14.04 -6.05 14.52
N THR A 40 -13.57 -6.27 13.30
CA THR A 40 -13.95 -5.44 12.15
C THR A 40 -15.46 -5.50 11.92
N ASP A 41 -16.09 -4.34 11.88
CA ASP A 41 -17.51 -4.14 11.66
C ASP A 41 -17.69 -3.08 10.56
N GLN A 42 -18.22 -3.50 9.42
CA GLN A 42 -18.32 -2.66 8.23
C GLN A 42 -19.24 -1.45 8.45
N GLU A 43 -20.37 -1.64 9.14
CA GLU A 43 -21.32 -0.53 9.38
C GLU A 43 -20.70 0.56 10.27
N LYS A 44 -19.93 0.16 11.28
CA LYS A 44 -19.21 1.10 12.15
C LYS A 44 -18.10 1.81 11.40
N ALA A 45 -17.32 1.08 10.59
CA ALA A 45 -16.28 1.65 9.75
C ALA A 45 -16.86 2.67 8.75
N ASP A 46 -17.96 2.34 8.08
CA ASP A 46 -18.63 3.22 7.11
C ASP A 46 -19.15 4.51 7.76
N ARG A 47 -19.63 4.43 8.99
CA ARG A 47 -20.07 5.62 9.75
C ARG A 47 -18.91 6.57 10.05
N VAL A 48 -17.76 6.05 10.45
CA VAL A 48 -16.55 6.85 10.67
C VAL A 48 -16.07 7.45 9.35
N TRP A 49 -16.02 6.64 8.29
CA TRP A 49 -15.64 7.11 6.96
C TRP A 49 -16.55 8.22 6.44
N ALA A 50 -17.86 8.07 6.58
CA ALA A 50 -18.83 9.10 6.21
C ALA A 50 -18.64 10.41 6.99
N ALA A 51 -18.24 10.34 8.27
CA ALA A 51 -17.90 11.53 9.04
C ALA A 51 -16.62 12.23 8.52
N LEU A 52 -15.62 11.46 8.11
CA LEU A 52 -14.39 11.99 7.49
C LEU A 52 -14.67 12.66 6.14
N VAL A 53 -15.47 12.02 5.28
CA VAL A 53 -15.87 12.58 3.97
C VAL A 53 -16.55 13.94 4.10
N LYS A 54 -17.31 14.17 5.16
CA LYS A 54 -17.96 15.47 5.41
C LYS A 54 -16.99 16.57 5.83
N LYS A 55 -15.82 16.22 6.36
CA LYS A 55 -14.88 17.17 6.99
C LYS A 55 -13.57 17.35 6.24
N GLN A 56 -13.25 16.44 5.32
CA GLN A 56 -11.96 16.39 4.63
C GLN A 56 -12.13 16.43 3.11
N SER A 57 -11.13 16.95 2.42
CA SER A 57 -11.06 16.87 0.96
C SER A 57 -10.78 15.43 0.50
N THR A 58 -11.16 15.11 -0.73
CA THR A 58 -10.83 13.82 -1.37
C THR A 58 -9.32 13.54 -1.33
N MET A 59 -8.50 14.60 -1.48
CA MET A 59 -7.04 14.48 -1.40
C MET A 59 -6.59 14.08 0.01
N ALA A 60 -7.16 14.65 1.07
CA ALA A 60 -6.83 14.29 2.44
C ALA A 60 -7.22 12.84 2.75
N LEU A 61 -8.38 12.39 2.27
CA LEU A 61 -8.81 11.00 2.39
C LEU A 61 -7.85 10.04 1.65
N THR A 62 -7.44 10.39 0.44
CA THR A 62 -6.45 9.61 -0.32
C THR A 62 -5.11 9.54 0.44
N ARG A 63 -4.64 10.65 1.03
CA ARG A 63 -3.41 10.65 1.84
C ARG A 63 -3.52 9.70 3.03
N LEU A 64 -4.67 9.68 3.69
CA LEU A 64 -4.94 8.83 4.85
C LEU A 64 -4.88 7.35 4.46
N THR A 65 -5.54 6.94 3.37
CA THR A 65 -5.50 5.56 2.88
C THR A 65 -4.10 5.17 2.39
N MET A 66 -3.38 6.07 1.72
CA MET A 66 -1.99 5.82 1.32
C MET A 66 -1.06 5.65 2.53
N CYS A 67 -1.24 6.44 3.60
CA CYS A 67 -0.45 6.27 4.81
C CYS A 67 -0.69 4.91 5.48
N TRP A 68 -1.91 4.38 5.44
CA TRP A 68 -2.20 3.03 5.92
C TRP A 68 -1.36 1.97 5.20
N LEU A 69 -1.17 2.12 3.89
CA LEU A 69 -0.35 1.23 3.07
C LEU A 69 1.16 1.32 3.37
N SER A 70 1.58 2.24 4.25
CA SER A 70 2.97 2.25 4.72
C SER A 70 3.32 1.03 5.57
N GLU A 71 2.32 0.43 6.23
CA GLU A 71 2.46 -0.72 7.13
C GLU A 71 3.47 -0.52 8.27
N LEU A 72 3.81 0.75 8.57
CA LEU A 72 4.69 1.06 9.69
C LEU A 72 4.04 0.66 11.02
N PRO A 73 4.80 0.24 12.03
CA PRO A 73 4.25 -0.17 13.32
C PRO A 73 3.34 0.88 13.96
N ASP A 74 3.74 2.14 13.92
CA ASP A 74 3.03 3.23 14.60
C ASP A 74 1.96 3.91 13.74
N VAL A 75 1.77 3.44 12.49
CA VAL A 75 0.83 4.10 11.56
C VAL A 75 -0.60 4.05 12.08
N GLY A 76 -1.00 2.96 12.73
CA GLY A 76 -2.33 2.81 13.31
C GLY A 76 -2.66 3.93 14.29
N MET A 77 -1.75 4.20 15.25
CA MET A 77 -1.93 5.27 16.23
C MET A 77 -1.88 6.67 15.63
N LEU A 78 -0.99 6.90 14.65
CA LEU A 78 -0.93 8.17 13.92
C LEU A 78 -2.28 8.47 13.23
N LEU A 79 -2.83 7.49 12.51
CA LEU A 79 -4.10 7.63 11.82
C LEU A 79 -5.27 7.78 12.80
N PHE A 80 -5.26 7.00 13.88
CA PHE A 80 -6.28 7.10 14.93
C PHE A 80 -6.35 8.51 15.52
N ARG A 81 -5.20 9.08 15.94
CA ARG A 81 -5.12 10.44 16.47
C ARG A 81 -5.55 11.49 15.46
N TYR A 82 -5.10 11.37 14.22
CA TYR A 82 -5.50 12.28 13.14
C TYR A 82 -7.00 12.22 12.87
N ILE A 83 -7.59 11.03 12.79
CA ILE A 83 -9.05 10.84 12.59
C ILE A 83 -9.82 11.42 13.75
N ARG A 84 -9.43 11.14 14.99
CA ARG A 84 -10.05 11.71 16.19
C ARG A 84 -10.03 13.23 16.14
N LYS A 85 -8.86 13.85 15.92
CA LYS A 85 -8.73 15.31 15.81
C LYS A 85 -9.62 15.87 14.68
N THR A 86 -9.71 15.17 13.55
CA THR A 86 -10.59 15.56 12.44
C THR A 86 -12.07 15.54 12.86
N ILE A 87 -12.50 14.50 13.57
CA ILE A 87 -13.90 14.36 14.03
C ILE A 87 -14.23 15.43 15.08
N ASP A 88 -13.32 15.69 16.01
CA ASP A 88 -13.53 16.63 17.11
C ASP A 88 -13.45 18.11 16.67
N ALA A 89 -12.65 18.41 15.63
CA ALA A 89 -12.47 19.77 15.16
C ALA A 89 -13.73 20.33 14.48
N PRO A 90 -14.06 21.62 14.70
CA PRO A 90 -15.19 22.27 14.03
C PRO A 90 -14.93 22.56 12.54
N VAL A 91 -13.66 22.65 12.14
CA VAL A 91 -13.21 22.90 10.75
C VAL A 91 -12.17 21.87 10.33
N SER A 92 -11.92 21.75 9.01
CA SER A 92 -10.89 20.84 8.50
C SER A 92 -9.50 21.19 9.05
N ILE A 93 -8.77 20.17 9.48
CA ILE A 93 -7.40 20.28 10.00
C ILE A 93 -6.33 19.95 8.97
N GLU A 94 -6.71 19.58 7.75
CA GLU A 94 -5.80 19.01 6.73
C GLU A 94 -4.60 19.86 6.35
N LEU A 95 -4.67 21.18 6.57
CA LEU A 95 -3.61 22.14 6.30
C LEU A 95 -3.00 22.73 7.58
N ASN A 96 -3.39 22.24 8.75
CA ASN A 96 -2.84 22.70 10.02
C ASN A 96 -1.48 22.02 10.31
N PHE A 97 -0.44 22.43 9.60
CA PHE A 97 0.91 21.86 9.76
C PHE A 97 1.61 22.19 11.09
N ALA A 98 0.99 23.01 11.94
CA ALA A 98 1.44 23.22 13.31
C ALA A 98 1.07 22.01 14.21
N ASP A 99 0.09 21.21 13.82
CA ASP A 99 -0.26 19.96 14.49
C ASP A 99 0.73 18.85 14.08
N GLU A 100 1.30 18.18 15.09
CA GLU A 100 2.33 17.14 14.88
C GLU A 100 1.81 15.94 14.08
N ASP A 101 0.55 15.51 14.29
CA ASP A 101 -0.02 14.37 13.57
C ASP A 101 -0.31 14.74 12.11
N VAL A 102 -0.78 15.95 11.82
CA VAL A 102 -0.98 16.45 10.44
C VAL A 102 0.37 16.52 9.71
N LEU A 103 1.40 17.03 10.37
CA LEU A 103 2.74 17.10 9.81
C LEU A 103 3.34 15.71 9.57
N ALA A 104 3.21 14.79 10.54
CA ALA A 104 3.69 13.42 10.45
C ALA A 104 3.00 12.66 9.32
N LEU A 105 1.68 12.75 9.22
CA LEU A 105 0.89 12.13 8.15
C LEU A 105 1.30 12.67 6.78
N THR A 106 1.50 13.98 6.65
CA THR A 106 1.94 14.60 5.40
C THR A 106 3.33 14.13 4.97
N LYS A 107 4.28 14.02 5.91
CA LYS A 107 5.62 13.50 5.64
C LYS A 107 5.58 12.03 5.21
N LEU A 108 4.77 11.22 5.89
CA LEU A 108 4.60 9.80 5.58
C LEU A 108 3.97 9.62 4.20
N TRP A 109 2.88 10.33 3.92
CA TRP A 109 2.24 10.31 2.60
C TRP A 109 3.26 10.60 1.48
N LYS A 110 4.09 11.66 1.63
CA LYS A 110 5.12 11.99 0.61
C LYS A 110 6.09 10.83 0.37
N LYS A 111 6.49 10.09 1.41
CA LYS A 111 7.37 8.92 1.27
C LYS A 111 6.70 7.80 0.48
N VAL A 112 5.44 7.48 0.81
CA VAL A 112 4.65 6.45 0.10
C VAL A 112 4.42 6.86 -1.36
N ALA A 113 4.05 8.12 -1.61
CA ALA A 113 3.83 8.64 -2.96
C ALA A 113 5.11 8.65 -3.81
N ASN A 114 6.25 8.98 -3.22
CA ASN A 114 7.53 8.93 -3.92
C ASN A 114 7.91 7.50 -4.31
N GLU A 115 7.64 6.52 -3.43
CA GLU A 115 7.90 5.12 -3.76
C GLU A 115 6.95 4.61 -4.85
N GLN A 116 5.66 4.93 -4.77
CA GLN A 116 4.72 4.67 -5.86
C GLN A 116 5.25 5.23 -7.18
N THR A 117 5.67 6.49 -7.20
CA THR A 117 6.21 7.15 -8.40
C THR A 117 7.44 6.41 -8.95
N ARG A 118 8.36 5.96 -8.08
CA ARG A 118 9.53 5.16 -8.49
C ARG A 118 9.10 3.87 -9.17
N ILE A 119 8.11 3.16 -8.62
CA ILE A 119 7.62 1.92 -9.22
C ILE A 119 7.01 2.18 -10.59
N LEU A 120 6.18 3.23 -10.72
CA LEU A 120 5.58 3.58 -12.00
C LEU A 120 6.62 3.94 -13.07
N GLN A 121 7.76 4.51 -12.68
CA GLN A 121 8.83 4.92 -13.59
C GLN A 121 9.85 3.81 -13.90
N PHE A 122 10.14 2.96 -12.93
CA PHE A 122 11.30 2.07 -13.00
C PHE A 122 10.97 0.57 -12.94
N LEU A 123 9.69 0.17 -12.78
CA LEU A 123 9.32 -1.23 -12.83
C LEU A 123 9.66 -1.81 -14.21
N ARG A 124 10.27 -2.99 -14.20
CA ARG A 124 10.74 -3.67 -15.39
C ARG A 124 10.00 -4.95 -15.61
N PHE A 125 9.46 -5.07 -16.80
CA PHE A 125 8.86 -6.31 -17.27
C PHE A 125 9.88 -7.17 -18.02
N GLN A 126 9.78 -8.48 -17.83
CA GLN A 126 10.49 -9.52 -18.54
C GLN A 126 9.44 -10.32 -19.31
N LYS A 127 9.66 -10.52 -20.60
CA LYS A 127 8.71 -11.27 -21.42
C LYS A 127 8.94 -12.76 -21.28
N ALA A 128 7.93 -13.49 -20.86
CA ALA A 128 7.92 -14.94 -20.81
C ALA A 128 7.59 -15.55 -22.18
N GLN A 129 7.93 -16.83 -22.36
CA GLN A 129 7.68 -17.57 -23.61
C GLN A 129 6.20 -17.65 -23.99
N ASP A 130 5.30 -17.67 -23.01
CA ASP A 130 3.85 -17.66 -23.22
C ASP A 130 3.27 -16.28 -23.61
N GLY A 131 4.15 -15.27 -23.73
CA GLY A 131 3.80 -13.89 -24.05
C GLY A 131 3.32 -13.07 -22.85
N THR A 132 3.37 -13.59 -21.62
CA THR A 132 3.07 -12.84 -20.41
C THR A 132 4.28 -11.98 -19.99
N TYR A 133 4.03 -10.76 -19.56
CA TYR A 133 5.04 -9.86 -19.04
C TYR A 133 5.12 -9.96 -17.52
N PHE A 134 6.22 -10.45 -17.00
CA PHE A 134 6.48 -10.59 -15.57
C PHE A 134 7.33 -9.44 -15.04
N ALA A 135 6.95 -8.87 -13.91
CA ALA A 135 7.77 -7.93 -13.18
C ALA A 135 7.71 -8.24 -11.68
N ALA A 136 8.86 -8.18 -11.02
CA ALA A 136 8.94 -8.31 -9.58
C ALA A 136 9.53 -7.06 -8.95
N MET A 137 9.12 -6.78 -7.72
CA MET A 137 9.60 -5.65 -6.94
C MET A 137 9.62 -6.01 -5.45
N GLU A 138 10.42 -5.28 -4.69
CA GLU A 138 10.49 -5.40 -3.24
C GLU A 138 10.35 -4.01 -2.59
N PRO A 139 9.16 -3.41 -2.62
CA PRO A 139 8.97 -2.06 -2.13
C PRO A 139 8.98 -2.00 -0.60
N LEU A 140 9.44 -0.87 -0.05
CA LEU A 140 9.40 -0.63 1.38
C LEU A 140 7.96 -0.58 1.90
N TYR A 141 7.08 0.13 1.17
CA TYR A 141 5.66 0.31 1.46
C TYR A 141 4.80 -0.53 0.53
N ASN A 142 3.58 -0.84 0.95
CA ASN A 142 2.63 -1.61 0.13
C ASN A 142 2.00 -0.74 -0.97
N VAL A 143 2.79 -0.37 -1.98
CA VAL A 143 2.36 0.55 -3.05
C VAL A 143 1.86 -0.15 -4.30
N LEU A 144 1.93 -1.49 -4.36
CA LEU A 144 1.45 -2.25 -5.52
C LEU A 144 -0.03 -1.99 -5.83
N PRO A 145 -0.97 -1.96 -4.85
CA PRO A 145 -2.38 -1.65 -5.13
C PRO A 145 -2.58 -0.26 -5.76
N LEU A 146 -1.71 0.69 -5.44
CA LEU A 146 -1.76 2.05 -5.99
C LEU A 146 -1.27 2.14 -7.45
N ALA A 147 -0.50 1.15 -7.90
CA ALA A 147 0.11 1.11 -9.23
C ALA A 147 -0.72 0.34 -10.27
N VAL A 148 -1.61 -0.57 -9.82
CA VAL A 148 -2.39 -1.48 -10.67
C VAL A 148 -3.14 -0.74 -11.78
N ASN A 149 -3.91 0.29 -11.45
CA ASN A 149 -4.69 1.06 -12.42
C ASN A 149 -3.82 1.72 -13.49
N HIS A 150 -2.61 2.15 -13.13
CA HIS A 150 -1.68 2.73 -14.09
C HIS A 150 -1.23 1.67 -15.10
N PHE A 151 -0.83 0.50 -14.63
CA PHE A 151 -0.31 -0.57 -15.51
C PHE A 151 -1.41 -1.19 -16.38
N SER A 152 -2.62 -1.40 -15.86
CA SER A 152 -3.75 -1.90 -16.64
C SER A 152 -4.18 -0.93 -17.76
N ASN A 153 -4.10 0.38 -17.51
CA ASN A 153 -4.38 1.38 -18.54
C ASN A 153 -3.26 1.52 -19.58
N ARG A 154 -2.01 1.43 -19.15
CA ARG A 154 -0.83 1.62 -20.02
C ARG A 154 -0.54 0.41 -20.88
N PHE A 155 -0.73 -0.80 -20.37
CA PHE A 155 -0.44 -2.08 -21.00
C PHE A 155 -1.70 -2.93 -21.15
N ARG A 156 -2.78 -2.32 -21.56
CA ARG A 156 -4.09 -2.97 -21.71
C ARG A 156 -4.20 -4.03 -22.80
N ASP A 157 -3.23 -4.05 -23.70
CA ASP A 157 -3.11 -5.01 -24.82
C ASP A 157 -2.15 -6.17 -24.51
N GLN A 158 -1.62 -6.25 -23.30
CA GLN A 158 -0.62 -7.23 -22.88
C GLN A 158 -1.03 -7.88 -21.57
N ARG A 159 -0.84 -9.19 -21.46
CA ARG A 159 -0.96 -9.90 -20.18
C ARG A 159 0.24 -9.58 -19.34
N TRP A 160 0.03 -9.29 -18.07
CA TRP A 160 1.15 -9.03 -17.18
C TRP A 160 0.88 -9.55 -15.77
N LEU A 161 1.97 -9.87 -15.09
CA LEU A 161 2.02 -10.22 -13.67
C LEU A 161 3.03 -9.31 -12.99
N ILE A 162 2.58 -8.55 -12.00
CA ILE A 162 3.45 -7.76 -11.12
C ILE A 162 3.40 -8.38 -9.73
N TYR A 163 4.56 -8.68 -9.15
CA TYR A 163 4.66 -9.41 -7.90
C TYR A 163 5.49 -8.65 -6.86
N ASP A 164 4.94 -8.50 -5.65
CA ASP A 164 5.64 -7.98 -4.47
C ASP A 164 6.33 -9.13 -3.73
N LEU A 165 7.65 -9.22 -3.86
CA LEU A 165 8.47 -10.27 -3.25
C LEU A 165 8.43 -10.22 -1.73
N LYS A 166 8.39 -9.00 -1.16
CA LYS A 166 8.38 -8.78 0.29
C LYS A 166 7.10 -9.30 0.94
N ARG A 167 5.96 -9.12 0.26
CA ARG A 167 4.63 -9.47 0.79
C ARG A 167 4.07 -10.76 0.21
N SER A 168 4.79 -11.36 -0.75
CA SER A 168 4.42 -12.63 -1.38
C SER A 168 3.02 -12.61 -1.99
N TYR A 169 2.68 -11.52 -2.70
CA TYR A 169 1.45 -11.41 -3.49
C TYR A 169 1.68 -10.57 -4.75
N GLY A 170 0.78 -10.63 -5.69
CA GLY A 170 0.86 -9.86 -6.92
C GLY A 170 -0.50 -9.60 -7.54
N TYR A 171 -0.49 -8.94 -8.68
CA TYR A 171 -1.65 -8.75 -9.53
C TYR A 171 -1.37 -9.29 -10.92
N TYR A 172 -2.28 -10.11 -11.40
CA TYR A 172 -2.29 -10.63 -12.75
C TYR A 172 -3.39 -9.96 -13.57
N TYR A 173 -3.04 -9.50 -14.77
CA TYR A 173 -3.95 -8.92 -15.74
C TYR A 173 -4.06 -9.84 -16.97
N ASP A 174 -5.27 -10.26 -17.29
CA ASP A 174 -5.56 -11.22 -18.35
C ASP A 174 -6.07 -10.58 -19.66
N LEU A 175 -5.96 -9.26 -19.82
CA LEU A 175 -6.49 -8.37 -20.86
C LEU A 175 -7.93 -7.86 -20.58
N ARG A 176 -8.58 -8.29 -19.53
CA ARG A 176 -9.94 -7.89 -19.12
C ARG A 176 -9.94 -7.41 -17.69
N ASP A 177 -9.55 -8.31 -16.79
CA ASP A 177 -9.65 -8.11 -15.36
C ASP A 177 -8.26 -8.20 -14.70
N VAL A 178 -8.13 -7.51 -13.58
CA VAL A 178 -6.96 -7.62 -12.71
C VAL A 178 -7.35 -8.43 -11.49
N THR A 179 -6.61 -9.51 -11.25
CA THR A 179 -6.85 -10.43 -10.13
C THR A 179 -5.64 -10.43 -9.19
N GLU A 180 -5.89 -10.31 -7.88
CA GLU A 180 -4.85 -10.54 -6.89
C GLU A 180 -4.47 -12.02 -6.88
N VAL A 181 -3.17 -12.31 -6.89
CA VAL A 181 -2.64 -13.67 -6.89
C VAL A 181 -1.65 -13.87 -5.75
N ARG A 182 -1.70 -15.05 -5.17
CA ARG A 182 -0.73 -15.55 -4.18
C ARG A 182 -0.34 -16.95 -4.58
N PHE A 183 0.96 -17.23 -4.54
CA PHE A 183 1.46 -18.55 -4.91
C PHE A 183 1.85 -19.31 -3.64
N GLU A 184 1.29 -20.50 -3.47
CA GLU A 184 1.62 -21.40 -2.34
C GLU A 184 3.04 -21.96 -2.49
N GLU A 185 3.40 -22.37 -3.71
CA GLU A 185 4.75 -22.80 -4.06
C GLU A 185 5.52 -21.64 -4.69
N LYS A 186 6.63 -21.27 -4.08
CA LYS A 186 7.50 -20.22 -4.59
C LYS A 186 8.41 -20.79 -5.68
N ALA A 187 7.98 -20.66 -6.94
CA ALA A 187 8.89 -20.85 -8.06
C ALA A 187 10.10 -19.90 -7.95
N GLU A 188 11.25 -20.28 -8.48
CA GLU A 188 12.51 -19.55 -8.32
C GLU A 188 12.40 -18.07 -8.73
N HIS A 189 11.66 -17.76 -9.79
CA HIS A 189 11.43 -16.39 -10.25
C HIS A 189 10.60 -15.54 -9.27
N LEU A 190 9.77 -16.16 -8.41
CA LEU A 190 9.04 -15.47 -7.34
C LEU A 190 9.88 -15.24 -6.08
N VAL A 191 11.08 -15.81 -6.03
CA VAL A 191 12.06 -15.56 -4.97
C VAL A 191 13.12 -14.59 -5.43
N THR A 192 13.65 -14.78 -6.65
CA THR A 192 14.75 -13.99 -7.22
C THR A 192 14.26 -12.72 -7.92
N GLY A 193 12.98 -12.64 -8.29
CA GLY A 193 12.43 -11.56 -9.10
C GLY A 193 12.86 -11.60 -10.57
N MET A 194 13.53 -12.65 -11.00
CA MET A 194 14.01 -12.84 -12.37
C MET A 194 13.46 -14.14 -12.96
N LEU A 195 12.92 -14.06 -14.18
CA LEU A 195 12.55 -15.26 -14.92
C LEU A 195 13.77 -16.14 -15.18
N ASP A 196 13.60 -17.45 -15.02
CA ASP A 196 14.59 -18.41 -15.49
C ASP A 196 14.76 -18.27 -17.01
N LYS A 197 16.00 -18.49 -17.52
CA LYS A 197 16.29 -18.41 -18.96
C LYS A 197 15.42 -19.36 -19.79
N SER A 198 15.04 -20.49 -19.24
CA SER A 198 14.14 -21.46 -19.88
C SER A 198 12.69 -20.96 -20.01
N LEU A 199 12.30 -19.95 -19.24
CA LEU A 199 10.97 -19.34 -19.26
C LEU A 199 10.93 -17.99 -19.99
N MET A 200 12.09 -17.44 -20.36
CA MET A 200 12.20 -16.18 -21.10
C MET A 200 11.91 -16.35 -22.58
N ALA A 201 11.36 -15.33 -23.22
CA ALA A 201 11.29 -15.26 -24.67
C ALA A 201 12.72 -15.13 -25.26
N GLU A 202 12.93 -15.63 -26.48
CA GLU A 202 14.25 -15.67 -27.12
C GLU A 202 14.92 -14.30 -27.27
N ASP A 203 14.14 -13.25 -27.44
CA ASP A 203 14.60 -11.87 -27.60
C ASP A 203 14.80 -11.11 -26.26
N GLU A 204 14.31 -11.65 -25.15
CA GLU A 204 14.32 -10.96 -23.85
C GLU A 204 15.74 -10.68 -23.32
N GLU A 205 16.68 -11.61 -23.49
CA GLU A 205 18.07 -11.43 -23.05
C GLU A 205 18.77 -10.27 -23.78
N LEU A 206 18.42 -10.05 -25.03
CA LEU A 206 18.92 -8.93 -25.82
C LEU A 206 18.35 -7.60 -25.28
N PHE A 207 17.05 -7.53 -25.05
CA PHE A 207 16.40 -6.33 -24.49
C PHE A 207 16.91 -5.96 -23.10
N GLN A 208 17.14 -6.93 -22.23
CA GLN A 208 17.73 -6.70 -20.92
C GLN A 208 19.15 -6.13 -21.00
N ARG A 209 19.96 -6.61 -21.94
CA ARG A 209 21.32 -6.11 -22.20
C ARG A 209 21.30 -4.67 -22.72
N MET A 210 20.48 -4.39 -23.71
CA MET A 210 20.30 -3.03 -24.25
C MET A 210 19.87 -2.04 -23.17
N TRP A 211 18.95 -2.45 -22.31
CA TRP A 211 18.51 -1.60 -21.23
C TRP A 211 19.60 -1.34 -20.17
N LYS A 212 20.34 -2.35 -19.73
CA LYS A 212 21.45 -2.16 -18.80
C LYS A 212 22.44 -1.15 -19.35
N THR A 213 22.76 -1.23 -20.63
CA THR A 213 23.65 -0.29 -21.31
C THR A 213 23.06 1.12 -21.36
N TYR A 214 21.78 1.26 -21.69
CA TYR A 214 21.09 2.56 -21.67
C TYR A 214 21.11 3.19 -20.27
N PHE A 215 20.74 2.42 -19.25
CA PHE A 215 20.72 2.91 -17.87
C PHE A 215 22.11 3.37 -17.38
N GLN A 216 23.15 2.62 -17.69
CA GLN A 216 24.53 2.99 -17.35
C GLN A 216 24.99 4.27 -18.09
N SER A 217 24.52 4.50 -19.30
CA SER A 217 24.87 5.68 -20.09
C SER A 217 24.10 6.96 -19.70
N THR A 218 22.94 6.81 -19.03
CA THR A 218 22.07 7.94 -18.65
C THR A 218 22.13 8.28 -17.16
N THR A 219 22.73 7.41 -16.33
CA THR A 219 22.93 7.68 -14.91
C THR A 219 24.30 8.35 -14.72
N ILE A 220 24.31 9.68 -14.60
CA ILE A 220 25.47 10.49 -14.20
C ILE A 220 25.50 10.57 -12.67
#